data_c0d8c1c94d1944a7018a55185117d650
#
_entry.id   c0d8c1c94d1944a7018a55185117d650
#
_cell.length_a   1.000
_cell.length_b   1.000
_cell.length_c   1.000
_cell.angle_alpha   90.00
_cell.angle_beta   90.00
_cell.angle_gamma   90.00
#
_symmetry.space_group_name_H-M   'P 1'
#
loop_
_entity.id
_entity.type
_entity.pdbx_description
1 polymer ?
#
loop_
_entity_poly.entity_id
_entity_poly.type
_entity_poly.pdbx_seq_one_letter_code
_entity_poly.pdbx_strand_id
1 'polypeptide(L)'
;LGREYYKFLSNSLTSALVREGSVEWFTVPRFDSSSIFTRLLDEERGGHFTIAPINGFKAIKESYIEDTLILRTVFETDEGKAELIDFLPVSLSGMIRIYQSEVDLEMTVDPYFEYGLVKPSVLKTKRGLTFRNPKSKEGVEVVIGGDFAFLDTIRVLIRKGRGYVFLLYSKDLRYGLQSSKAFVYPDPFEALELTIKYWRRKASRAVRVSEFDEAFRRSVLVLLGLIYEPSGGIIAAPTTSLPEVPGGSRNWDYRYVWVRDAAYSAEALVKANLLNKARDVLNFLTSMIDLSSKSFDHPLYAVDGTAPPAEELAEWLRGHKKSYPVRIGNAAYIQVQMDVEGAYMHALFEYFRASKDVNYVNDIWWAVEAVAGWTKKSWRWKSTDIWEQRGVEEHFVHTKVMNWVALDRASRLAEALGFKGLADDWRAVAEEIRHDVLKNGYSEKLGYFVQYYGSSNVDAALLTLPLYGFIDARDVRFLNTLRKIEEDLSVSEGLLLRYKNDFLGEAAYPFTLVSTWLARVYLRLNDLDKARRVIRRLVECSTDALLIAEHVDPATCEPRGNFPQAFPHAGLIITLTELEEVKKESALRS
;
A
#
# COMPACT_ATOMS: atom_id res chain seq x y z
N LEU A 1 -17.91 -11.49 8.56
CA LEU A 1 -17.02 -11.11 9.66
C LEU A 1 -15.58 -11.34 9.20
N GLY A 2 -14.80 -10.26 9.08
CA GLY A 2 -13.41 -10.30 8.66
C GLY A 2 -12.55 -11.17 9.59
N ARG A 3 -11.40 -11.62 9.07
CA ARG A 3 -10.48 -12.48 9.81
C ARG A 3 -9.57 -11.69 10.73
N GLU A 4 -9.30 -12.20 11.92
CA GLU A 4 -8.24 -11.68 12.79
C GLU A 4 -6.89 -11.81 12.09
N TYR A 5 -6.17 -10.70 12.01
CA TYR A 5 -4.87 -10.60 11.38
C TYR A 5 -4.10 -9.43 11.98
N TYR A 6 -2.93 -9.11 11.45
CA TYR A 6 -2.16 -7.97 11.91
C TYR A 6 -2.92 -6.65 11.76
N LYS A 7 -2.65 -5.71 12.66
CA LYS A 7 -3.12 -4.32 12.61
C LYS A 7 -1.97 -3.41 12.20
N PHE A 8 -2.26 -2.49 11.31
CA PHE A 8 -1.30 -1.55 10.75
C PHE A 8 -1.28 -0.24 11.56
N LEU A 9 -0.09 0.15 12.03
CA LEU A 9 0.16 1.44 12.66
C LEU A 9 1.12 2.24 11.77
N SER A 10 0.95 3.56 11.76
CA SER A 10 1.80 4.48 11.01
C SER A 10 1.83 5.85 11.66
N ASN A 11 2.91 6.59 11.43
CA ASN A 11 3.00 8.04 11.69
C ASN A 11 3.43 8.82 10.44
N SER A 12 3.28 8.22 9.26
CA SER A 12 3.73 8.79 7.97
C SER A 12 5.26 8.98 7.83
N LEU A 13 6.03 8.36 8.70
CA LEU A 13 7.50 8.21 8.61
C LEU A 13 7.87 6.74 8.57
N THR A 14 7.27 5.97 9.43
CA THR A 14 7.45 4.53 9.54
C THR A 14 6.14 3.85 9.95
N SER A 15 6.19 2.53 10.03
CA SER A 15 5.02 1.68 10.29
C SER A 15 5.37 0.47 11.15
N ALA A 16 4.36 -0.06 11.80
CA ALA A 16 4.43 -1.30 12.54
C ALA A 16 3.22 -2.18 12.26
N LEU A 17 3.39 -3.48 12.40
CA LEU A 17 2.31 -4.47 12.43
C LEU A 17 2.21 -5.09 13.83
N VAL A 18 1.01 -5.07 14.37
CA VAL A 18 0.71 -5.56 15.72
C VAL A 18 -0.38 -6.61 15.66
N ARG A 19 -0.22 -7.67 16.46
CA ARG A 19 -1.21 -8.72 16.64
C ARG A 19 -1.19 -9.20 18.09
N GLU A 20 -2.35 -9.25 18.72
CA GLU A 20 -2.51 -9.77 20.10
C GLU A 20 -1.54 -9.14 21.11
N GLY A 21 -1.36 -7.82 21.03
CA GLY A 21 -0.44 -7.09 21.89
C GLY A 21 1.04 -7.23 21.56
N SER A 22 1.38 -7.93 20.47
CA SER A 22 2.75 -8.16 20.00
C SER A 22 3.06 -7.35 18.75
N VAL A 23 4.08 -6.50 18.83
CA VAL A 23 4.67 -5.83 17.65
C VAL A 23 5.62 -6.81 17.00
N GLU A 24 5.28 -7.27 15.81
CA GLU A 24 6.02 -8.32 15.10
C GLU A 24 6.71 -7.84 13.82
N TRP A 25 6.45 -6.60 13.43
CA TRP A 25 7.13 -5.89 12.36
C TRP A 25 7.23 -4.41 12.70
N PHE A 26 8.43 -3.87 12.71
CA PHE A 26 8.66 -2.44 12.93
C PHE A 26 9.97 -2.01 12.28
N THR A 27 9.89 -1.10 11.33
CA THR A 27 11.03 -0.48 10.64
C THR A 27 11.32 0.89 11.23
N VAL A 28 12.58 1.25 11.35
CA VAL A 28 12.99 2.55 11.88
C VAL A 28 14.27 3.03 11.19
N PRO A 29 14.41 4.33 10.90
CA PRO A 29 13.47 5.43 11.16
C PRO A 29 12.42 5.65 10.05
N ARG A 30 12.53 4.92 8.91
CA ARG A 30 11.65 5.08 7.74
C ARG A 30 10.95 3.78 7.40
N PHE A 31 9.91 3.87 6.56
CA PHE A 31 9.21 2.70 6.04
C PHE A 31 10.16 1.66 5.41
N ASP A 32 11.17 2.14 4.66
CA ASP A 32 12.12 1.32 3.90
C ASP A 32 13.43 1.04 4.66
N SER A 33 13.51 1.41 5.93
CA SER A 33 14.63 1.06 6.80
C SER A 33 14.60 -0.39 7.21
N SER A 34 15.70 -0.89 7.75
CA SER A 34 15.72 -2.23 8.34
C SER A 34 14.79 -2.32 9.55
N SER A 35 14.16 -3.48 9.72
CA SER A 35 13.32 -3.76 10.87
C SER A 35 14.14 -4.06 12.12
N ILE A 36 13.62 -3.67 13.27
CA ILE A 36 14.16 -4.03 14.59
C ILE A 36 13.30 -5.08 15.28
N PHE A 37 12.06 -5.27 14.86
CA PHE A 37 11.23 -6.41 15.19
C PHE A 37 10.83 -7.07 13.87
N THR A 38 11.19 -8.34 13.70
CA THR A 38 11.11 -9.06 12.43
C THR A 38 10.42 -10.42 12.58
N ARG A 39 9.71 -10.64 13.70
CA ARG A 39 9.01 -11.90 13.98
C ARG A 39 8.00 -12.27 12.88
N LEU A 40 7.44 -11.28 12.19
CA LEU A 40 6.61 -11.48 11.01
C LEU A 40 7.25 -12.41 9.98
N LEU A 41 8.57 -12.32 9.80
CA LEU A 41 9.34 -13.09 8.81
C LEU A 41 10.09 -14.28 9.41
N ASP A 42 10.30 -14.31 10.73
CA ASP A 42 10.94 -15.43 11.43
C ASP A 42 10.52 -15.44 12.90
N GLU A 43 9.67 -16.39 13.27
CA GLU A 43 9.12 -16.50 14.62
C GLU A 43 10.16 -16.74 15.71
N GLU A 44 11.27 -17.40 15.36
CA GLU A 44 12.32 -17.78 16.32
C GLU A 44 13.42 -16.73 16.43
N ARG A 45 13.77 -16.07 15.33
CA ARG A 45 14.94 -15.19 15.22
C ARG A 45 14.62 -13.72 15.03
N GLY A 46 13.38 -13.41 14.66
CA GLY A 46 13.01 -12.06 14.24
C GLY A 46 12.93 -11.04 15.36
N GLY A 47 12.66 -11.46 16.58
CA GLY A 47 12.39 -10.57 17.71
C GLY A 47 11.02 -9.89 17.66
N HIS A 48 10.55 -9.43 18.82
CA HIS A 48 9.23 -8.86 18.98
C HIS A 48 9.14 -7.93 20.20
N PHE A 49 8.05 -7.17 20.27
CA PHE A 49 7.73 -6.34 21.43
C PHE A 49 6.30 -6.65 21.87
N THR A 50 6.16 -7.46 22.91
CA THR A 50 4.86 -7.95 23.40
C THR A 50 4.55 -7.39 24.78
N ILE A 51 3.31 -6.96 24.99
CA ILE A 51 2.72 -6.66 26.30
C ILE A 51 1.42 -7.44 26.39
N ALA A 52 1.28 -8.30 27.38
CA ALA A 52 0.09 -9.10 27.61
C ALA A 52 -0.08 -9.46 29.09
N PRO A 53 -1.28 -9.86 29.56
CA PRO A 53 -1.46 -10.38 30.91
C PRO A 53 -0.52 -11.54 31.21
N ILE A 54 0.18 -11.49 32.36
CA ILE A 54 1.22 -12.47 32.70
C ILE A 54 0.71 -13.90 32.83
N ASN A 55 -0.54 -14.08 33.24
CA ASN A 55 -1.19 -15.39 33.37
C ASN A 55 -2.02 -15.80 32.14
N GLY A 56 -1.83 -15.09 31.00
CA GLY A 56 -2.60 -15.30 29.79
C GLY A 56 -3.98 -14.62 29.82
N PHE A 57 -4.78 -14.88 28.81
CA PHE A 57 -6.11 -14.28 28.64
C PHE A 57 -7.10 -15.29 28.03
N LYS A 58 -8.39 -15.10 28.30
CA LYS A 58 -9.48 -15.91 27.77
C LYS A 58 -10.00 -15.39 26.42
N ALA A 59 -10.03 -14.06 26.29
CA ALA A 59 -10.52 -13.39 25.10
C ALA A 59 -9.70 -12.12 24.85
N ILE A 60 -9.67 -11.73 23.58
CA ILE A 60 -8.99 -10.50 23.13
C ILE A 60 -9.88 -9.81 22.10
N LYS A 61 -9.88 -8.48 22.14
CA LYS A 61 -10.52 -7.64 21.13
C LYS A 61 -9.56 -6.55 20.70
N GLU A 62 -9.28 -6.47 19.41
CA GLU A 62 -8.46 -5.44 18.80
C GLU A 62 -9.31 -4.57 17.89
N SER A 63 -9.24 -3.26 18.04
CA SER A 63 -9.96 -2.29 17.21
C SER A 63 -9.21 -0.97 17.14
N TYR A 64 -9.35 -0.26 16.01
CA TYR A 64 -8.83 1.10 15.93
C TYR A 64 -9.73 2.08 16.69
N ILE A 65 -9.10 3.10 17.28
CA ILE A 65 -9.83 4.31 17.70
C ILE A 65 -10.41 4.93 16.43
N GLU A 66 -11.67 5.34 16.48
CA GLU A 66 -12.41 5.81 15.32
C GLU A 66 -11.66 6.89 14.54
N ASP A 67 -11.60 6.71 13.22
CA ASP A 67 -10.92 7.57 12.24
C ASP A 67 -9.41 7.79 12.53
N THR A 68 -8.75 6.75 13.04
CA THR A 68 -7.30 6.78 13.31
C THR A 68 -6.61 5.49 12.88
N LEU A 69 -5.26 5.51 12.94
CA LEU A 69 -4.39 4.34 12.92
C LEU A 69 -3.79 4.08 14.32
N ILE A 70 -4.60 4.21 15.35
CA ILE A 70 -4.27 3.98 16.77
C ILE A 70 -5.02 2.73 17.20
N LEU A 71 -4.30 1.73 17.68
CA LEU A 71 -4.86 0.43 18.05
C LEU A 71 -5.21 0.38 19.53
N ARG A 72 -6.42 -0.07 19.82
CA ARG A 72 -6.89 -0.42 21.15
C ARG A 72 -7.04 -1.94 21.24
N THR A 73 -6.32 -2.54 22.18
CA THR A 73 -6.38 -3.98 22.48
C THR A 73 -6.95 -4.16 23.89
N VAL A 74 -7.98 -4.98 24.03
CA VAL A 74 -8.59 -5.35 25.32
C VAL A 74 -8.43 -6.84 25.53
N PHE A 75 -7.74 -7.20 26.61
CA PHE A 75 -7.63 -8.58 27.08
C PHE A 75 -8.64 -8.83 28.20
N GLU A 76 -9.31 -9.96 28.16
CA GLU A 76 -10.16 -10.44 29.24
C GLU A 76 -9.49 -11.66 29.89
N THR A 77 -9.31 -11.60 31.20
CA THR A 77 -8.70 -12.66 32.02
C THR A 77 -9.70 -13.16 33.08
N ASP A 78 -9.34 -14.20 33.82
CA ASP A 78 -10.13 -14.66 34.97
C ASP A 78 -10.20 -13.65 36.12
N GLU A 79 -9.17 -12.79 36.22
CA GLU A 79 -8.97 -11.90 37.35
C GLU A 79 -9.33 -10.44 37.05
N GLY A 80 -9.60 -10.10 35.78
CA GLY A 80 -9.92 -8.74 35.36
C GLY A 80 -9.56 -8.46 33.90
N LYS A 81 -9.57 -7.18 33.52
CA LYS A 81 -9.28 -6.71 32.17
C LYS A 81 -7.97 -5.96 32.08
N ALA A 82 -7.34 -6.03 30.93
CA ALA A 82 -6.20 -5.20 30.56
C ALA A 82 -6.45 -4.53 29.21
N GLU A 83 -6.14 -3.25 29.12
CA GLU A 83 -6.26 -2.45 27.91
C GLU A 83 -4.89 -1.90 27.53
N LEU A 84 -4.58 -2.01 26.22
CA LEU A 84 -3.44 -1.35 25.58
C LEU A 84 -3.94 -0.37 24.53
N ILE A 85 -3.25 0.77 24.43
CA ILE A 85 -3.39 1.71 23.33
C ILE A 85 -2.01 1.88 22.70
N ASP A 86 -1.87 1.38 21.47
CA ASP A 86 -0.62 1.36 20.71
C ASP A 86 -0.67 2.36 19.57
N PHE A 87 0.33 3.21 19.45
CA PHE A 87 0.43 4.17 18.36
C PHE A 87 1.87 4.59 18.07
N LEU A 88 2.10 5.05 16.84
CA LEU A 88 3.33 5.71 16.45
C LEU A 88 3.11 7.23 16.58
N PRO A 89 3.82 7.91 17.49
CA PRO A 89 3.63 9.34 17.69
C PRO A 89 4.14 10.14 16.49
N VAL A 90 3.46 11.23 16.20
CA VAL A 90 3.80 12.12 15.09
C VAL A 90 5.20 12.69 15.30
N SER A 91 6.01 12.70 14.23
CA SER A 91 7.36 13.28 14.17
C SER A 91 8.42 12.60 15.05
N LEU A 92 8.15 11.41 15.58
CA LEU A 92 9.11 10.62 16.35
C LEU A 92 9.37 9.26 15.73
N SER A 93 10.64 8.86 15.71
CA SER A 93 11.03 7.51 15.31
C SER A 93 10.89 6.55 16.49
N GLY A 94 9.67 6.17 16.79
CA GLY A 94 9.38 5.35 17.96
C GLY A 94 7.91 4.95 18.07
N MET A 95 7.59 4.35 19.21
CA MET A 95 6.25 3.85 19.54
C MET A 95 5.89 4.20 20.97
N ILE A 96 4.63 4.47 21.21
CA ILE A 96 4.06 4.63 22.56
C ILE A 96 3.01 3.55 22.77
N ARG A 97 3.07 2.88 23.91
CA ARG A 97 2.11 1.89 24.36
C ARG A 97 1.59 2.30 25.74
N ILE A 98 0.34 2.73 25.79
CA ILE A 98 -0.33 3.11 27.04
C ILE A 98 -1.10 1.90 27.54
N TYR A 99 -1.01 1.61 28.84
CA TYR A 99 -1.78 0.52 29.44
C TYR A 99 -2.66 1.02 30.58
N GLN A 100 -3.79 0.35 30.75
CA GLN A 100 -4.62 0.37 31.93
C GLN A 100 -5.04 -1.07 32.24
N SER A 101 -4.61 -1.60 33.38
CA SER A 101 -4.77 -3.02 33.67
C SER A 101 -5.18 -3.28 35.12
N GLU A 102 -6.13 -4.20 35.27
CA GLU A 102 -6.55 -4.73 36.56
C GLU A 102 -5.68 -5.91 37.01
N VAL A 103 -4.83 -6.42 36.12
CA VAL A 103 -3.93 -7.56 36.35
C VAL A 103 -2.50 -7.17 36.01
N ASP A 104 -1.53 -7.90 36.55
CA ASP A 104 -0.12 -7.72 36.21
C ASP A 104 0.13 -8.14 34.76
N LEU A 105 1.01 -7.39 34.06
CA LEU A 105 1.38 -7.61 32.67
C LEU A 105 2.84 -8.10 32.58
N GLU A 106 3.11 -8.92 31.59
CA GLU A 106 4.47 -9.21 31.16
C GLU A 106 4.76 -8.43 29.88
N MET A 107 5.87 -7.73 29.88
CA MET A 107 6.43 -7.09 28.71
C MET A 107 7.69 -7.83 28.29
N THR A 108 7.76 -8.23 27.01
CA THR A 108 8.97 -8.76 26.38
C THR A 108 9.41 -7.80 25.29
N VAL A 109 10.65 -7.32 25.37
CA VAL A 109 11.26 -6.47 24.34
C VAL A 109 12.52 -7.16 23.84
N ASP A 110 12.45 -7.70 22.64
CA ASP A 110 13.53 -8.49 22.03
C ASP A 110 13.87 -7.96 20.64
N PRO A 111 14.48 -6.76 20.54
CA PRO A 111 14.85 -6.19 19.24
C PRO A 111 16.13 -6.84 18.71
N TYR A 112 16.20 -6.91 17.38
CA TYR A 112 17.42 -7.22 16.63
C TYR A 112 17.61 -6.20 15.53
N PHE A 113 18.81 -5.72 15.32
CA PHE A 113 19.10 -4.80 14.23
C PHE A 113 19.28 -5.55 12.91
N GLU A 114 19.24 -4.81 11.80
CA GLU A 114 19.50 -5.33 10.45
C GLU A 114 18.61 -6.54 10.10
N TYR A 115 17.31 -6.42 10.24
CA TYR A 115 16.33 -7.48 9.92
C TYR A 115 16.57 -8.79 10.71
N GLY A 116 16.84 -8.71 11.98
CA GLY A 116 17.05 -9.88 12.83
C GLY A 116 18.49 -10.42 12.82
N LEU A 117 19.42 -9.80 12.09
CA LEU A 117 20.79 -10.29 11.95
C LEU A 117 21.67 -9.95 13.14
N VAL A 118 21.53 -8.76 13.71
CA VAL A 118 22.45 -8.25 14.74
C VAL A 118 21.78 -8.21 16.10
N LYS A 119 22.27 -9.07 17.00
CA LYS A 119 21.83 -9.09 18.38
C LYS A 119 22.37 -7.87 19.14
N PRO A 120 21.52 -7.09 19.85
CA PRO A 120 21.96 -5.93 20.61
C PRO A 120 22.70 -6.32 21.89
N SER A 121 23.51 -5.40 22.40
CA SER A 121 23.87 -5.37 23.81
C SER A 121 22.77 -4.64 24.62
N VAL A 122 22.47 -5.14 25.81
CA VAL A 122 21.35 -4.66 26.63
C VAL A 122 21.87 -4.05 27.92
N LEU A 123 21.36 -2.87 28.25
CA LEU A 123 21.64 -2.18 29.50
C LEU A 123 20.32 -1.93 30.25
N LYS A 124 20.24 -2.41 31.49
CA LYS A 124 19.15 -2.08 32.40
C LYS A 124 19.40 -0.70 33.05
N THR A 125 18.38 0.14 33.08
CA THR A 125 18.41 1.46 33.68
C THR A 125 17.30 1.59 34.72
N LYS A 126 17.32 2.66 35.52
CA LYS A 126 16.21 2.95 36.44
C LYS A 126 14.87 3.24 35.74
N ARG A 127 14.91 3.54 34.44
CA ARG A 127 13.73 3.89 33.63
C ARG A 127 13.27 2.77 32.70
N GLY A 128 14.07 1.72 32.50
CA GLY A 128 13.77 0.64 31.57
C GLY A 128 15.02 0.00 30.98
N LEU A 129 15.03 -0.15 29.66
CA LEU A 129 16.06 -0.88 28.92
C LEU A 129 16.66 -0.01 27.81
N THR A 130 17.96 -0.18 27.56
CA THR A 130 18.64 0.39 26.39
C THR A 130 19.26 -0.73 25.59
N PHE A 131 19.00 -0.75 24.30
CA PHE A 131 19.54 -1.71 23.35
C PHE A 131 20.48 -1.00 22.38
N ARG A 132 21.71 -1.48 22.26
CA ARG A 132 22.75 -0.90 21.41
C ARG A 132 23.12 -1.87 20.29
N ASN A 133 23.24 -1.35 19.09
CA ASN A 133 23.86 -2.12 18.00
C ASN A 133 25.38 -2.18 18.25
N PRO A 134 25.97 -3.39 18.43
CA PRO A 134 27.41 -3.51 18.65
C PRO A 134 28.28 -3.16 17.44
N LYS A 135 27.66 -3.10 16.23
CA LYS A 135 28.35 -2.81 14.97
C LYS A 135 28.21 -1.36 14.52
N SER A 136 27.32 -0.59 15.14
CA SER A 136 27.05 0.80 14.77
C SER A 136 26.80 1.65 16.02
N LYS A 137 26.42 2.92 15.82
CA LYS A 137 26.09 3.83 16.91
C LYS A 137 24.59 3.87 17.23
N GLU A 138 23.79 3.16 16.43
CA GLU A 138 22.33 3.16 16.60
C GLU A 138 21.90 2.37 17.84
N GLY A 139 20.72 2.68 18.31
CA GLY A 139 20.11 2.00 19.42
C GLY A 139 18.66 2.34 19.65
N VAL A 140 18.11 1.63 20.62
CA VAL A 140 16.70 1.77 21.04
C VAL A 140 16.66 1.96 22.55
N GLU A 141 15.94 2.96 23.01
CA GLU A 141 15.64 3.18 24.43
C GLU A 141 14.19 2.80 24.71
N VAL A 142 13.97 2.00 25.74
CA VAL A 142 12.65 1.66 26.25
C VAL A 142 12.49 2.28 27.64
N VAL A 143 11.53 3.18 27.77
CA VAL A 143 11.23 3.89 29.01
C VAL A 143 9.86 3.48 29.51
N ILE A 144 9.78 3.07 30.78
CA ILE A 144 8.56 2.57 31.41
C ILE A 144 8.09 3.59 32.45
N GLY A 145 6.86 4.05 32.27
CA GLY A 145 6.19 4.90 33.28
C GLY A 145 5.13 4.08 34.00
N GLY A 146 5.41 3.77 35.24
CA GLY A 146 4.59 2.92 36.10
C GLY A 146 5.47 2.08 37.02
N ASP A 147 4.86 1.22 37.82
CA ASP A 147 5.58 0.29 38.70
C ASP A 147 5.98 -0.98 37.90
N PHE A 148 7.27 -1.30 37.91
CA PHE A 148 7.80 -2.45 37.17
C PHE A 148 8.99 -3.11 37.87
N ALA A 149 9.27 -4.35 37.51
CA ALA A 149 10.43 -5.11 37.94
C ALA A 149 10.99 -5.94 36.79
N PHE A 150 12.31 -6.08 36.69
CA PHE A 150 12.94 -6.95 35.71
C PHE A 150 12.76 -8.42 36.09
N LEU A 151 12.25 -9.22 35.17
CA LEU A 151 12.21 -10.68 35.29
C LEU A 151 13.50 -11.31 34.81
N ASP A 152 14.05 -10.78 33.69
CA ASP A 152 15.36 -11.15 33.15
C ASP A 152 15.96 -9.99 32.32
N THR A 153 16.71 -10.30 31.27
CA THR A 153 17.40 -9.31 30.43
C THR A 153 16.45 -8.54 29.51
N ILE A 154 15.38 -9.19 29.06
CA ILE A 154 14.43 -8.62 28.06
C ILE A 154 12.99 -8.65 28.54
N ARG A 155 12.69 -9.37 29.63
CA ARG A 155 11.35 -9.48 30.18
C ARG A 155 11.19 -8.61 31.43
N VAL A 156 10.05 -7.94 31.51
CA VAL A 156 9.69 -7.00 32.56
C VAL A 156 8.30 -7.30 33.07
N LEU A 157 8.16 -7.40 34.38
CA LEU A 157 6.86 -7.43 35.04
C LEU A 157 6.37 -5.99 35.19
N ILE A 158 5.22 -5.67 34.62
CA ILE A 158 4.53 -4.41 34.80
C ILE A 158 3.37 -4.64 35.78
N ARG A 159 3.36 -3.92 36.88
CA ARG A 159 2.30 -4.07 37.89
C ARG A 159 0.99 -3.51 37.38
N LYS A 160 -0.12 -4.09 37.82
CA LYS A 160 -1.47 -3.59 37.54
C LYS A 160 -1.59 -2.09 37.86
N GLY A 161 -2.39 -1.40 37.08
CA GLY A 161 -2.54 0.07 37.19
C GLY A 161 -2.56 0.72 35.82
N ARG A 162 -2.21 1.99 35.79
CA ARG A 162 -2.12 2.80 34.57
C ARG A 162 -0.70 3.30 34.37
N GLY A 163 -0.22 3.18 33.15
CA GLY A 163 1.12 3.65 32.79
C GLY A 163 1.37 3.62 31.30
N TYR A 164 2.63 3.66 30.93
CA TYR A 164 3.04 3.74 29.54
C TYR A 164 4.41 3.11 29.31
N VAL A 165 4.68 2.79 28.06
CA VAL A 165 6.00 2.38 27.58
C VAL A 165 6.33 3.18 26.32
N PHE A 166 7.47 3.89 26.35
CA PHE A 166 8.08 4.50 25.18
C PHE A 166 9.12 3.56 24.60
N LEU A 167 9.14 3.43 23.28
CA LEU A 167 10.25 2.87 22.53
C LEU A 167 10.73 3.96 21.57
N LEU A 168 11.98 4.39 21.71
CA LEU A 168 12.59 5.45 20.92
C LEU A 168 13.84 4.93 20.22
N TYR A 169 13.91 5.13 18.88
CA TYR A 169 15.07 4.83 18.08
C TYR A 169 15.98 6.05 17.92
N SER A 170 17.29 5.82 17.94
CA SER A 170 18.30 6.83 17.62
C SER A 170 19.35 6.26 16.69
N LYS A 171 19.71 7.01 15.64
CA LYS A 171 20.84 6.68 14.76
C LYS A 171 22.19 6.78 15.45
N ASP A 172 22.29 7.63 16.46
CA ASP A 172 23.46 7.77 17.31
C ASP A 172 23.01 7.86 18.77
N LEU A 173 23.06 6.74 19.46
CA LEU A 173 22.60 6.61 20.84
C LEU A 173 23.37 7.51 21.82
N ARG A 174 24.60 7.95 21.48
CA ARG A 174 25.33 8.92 22.32
C ARG A 174 24.58 10.24 22.45
N TYR A 175 23.95 10.68 21.35
CA TYR A 175 23.08 11.87 21.38
C TYR A 175 21.76 11.57 22.08
N GLY A 176 21.20 10.39 21.91
CA GLY A 176 20.01 9.93 22.63
C GLY A 176 20.21 9.94 24.14
N LEU A 177 21.30 9.34 24.63
CA LEU A 177 21.66 9.35 26.05
C LEU A 177 21.96 10.75 26.60
N GLN A 178 22.51 11.63 25.77
CA GLN A 178 22.74 13.03 26.13
C GLN A 178 21.45 13.84 26.08
N SER A 179 20.60 13.61 25.11
CA SER A 179 19.29 14.25 24.96
C SER A 179 18.29 13.74 26.00
N SER A 180 18.49 12.55 26.58
CA SER A 180 17.66 12.08 27.69
C SER A 180 17.78 12.98 28.97
N LYS A 181 18.82 13.80 29.04
CA LYS A 181 18.95 14.86 30.03
C LYS A 181 18.30 16.19 29.62
N ALA A 182 18.14 16.41 28.33
CA ALA A 182 17.58 17.63 27.71
C ALA A 182 16.24 17.38 27.00
N PHE A 183 15.96 16.14 26.61
CA PHE A 183 14.72 15.76 25.95
C PHE A 183 13.64 15.52 27.01
N VAL A 184 12.72 16.44 27.09
CA VAL A 184 11.48 16.23 27.81
C VAL A 184 10.63 15.27 26.99
N TYR A 185 10.52 14.01 27.42
CA TYR A 185 9.58 13.07 26.81
C TYR A 185 8.20 13.72 26.82
N PRO A 186 7.48 13.78 25.68
CA PRO A 186 6.12 14.29 25.69
C PRO A 186 5.27 13.47 26.67
N ASP A 187 4.32 14.12 27.31
CA ASP A 187 3.31 13.38 28.07
C ASP A 187 2.64 12.37 27.14
N PRO A 188 2.62 11.06 27.44
CA PRO A 188 2.10 10.04 26.55
C PRO A 188 0.61 10.22 26.26
N PHE A 189 -0.14 10.78 27.19
CA PHE A 189 -1.57 11.04 27.03
C PHE A 189 -1.82 12.25 26.13
N GLU A 190 -0.98 13.28 26.27
CA GLU A 190 -0.98 14.42 25.34
C GLU A 190 -0.56 13.99 23.93
N ALA A 191 0.47 13.14 23.81
CA ALA A 191 0.89 12.57 22.53
C ALA A 191 -0.22 11.74 21.88
N LEU A 192 -1.00 10.99 22.66
CA LEU A 192 -2.18 10.27 22.17
C LEU A 192 -3.22 11.22 21.59
N GLU A 193 -3.59 12.27 22.34
CA GLU A 193 -4.56 13.26 21.88
C GLU A 193 -4.10 13.98 20.60
N LEU A 194 -2.83 14.34 20.52
CA LEU A 194 -2.25 14.95 19.32
C LEU A 194 -2.28 13.99 18.12
N THR A 195 -2.01 12.71 18.34
CA THR A 195 -2.03 11.70 17.28
C THR A 195 -3.47 11.42 16.80
N ILE A 196 -4.45 11.36 17.71
CA ILE A 196 -5.88 11.27 17.36
C ILE A 196 -6.28 12.46 16.48
N LYS A 197 -5.96 13.68 16.90
CA LYS A 197 -6.25 14.90 16.13
C LYS A 197 -5.57 14.90 14.76
N TYR A 198 -4.34 14.42 14.69
CA TYR A 198 -3.59 14.31 13.43
C TYR A 198 -4.32 13.46 12.39
N TRP A 199 -4.72 12.23 12.74
CA TRP A 199 -5.42 11.34 11.81
C TRP A 199 -6.79 11.86 11.43
N ARG A 200 -7.57 12.31 12.41
CA ARG A 200 -8.91 12.85 12.17
C ARG A 200 -8.88 14.09 11.29
N ARG A 201 -7.91 14.97 11.49
CA ARG A 201 -7.73 16.16 10.64
C ARG A 201 -7.35 15.79 9.22
N LYS A 202 -6.45 14.84 9.03
CA LYS A 202 -6.06 14.37 7.69
C LYS A 202 -7.25 13.80 6.91
N ALA A 203 -8.09 13.03 7.55
CA ALA A 203 -9.24 12.38 6.92
C ALA A 203 -10.50 13.26 6.86
N SER A 204 -10.55 14.40 7.56
CA SER A 204 -11.77 15.19 7.78
C SER A 204 -12.41 15.73 6.51
N ARG A 205 -11.66 15.94 5.43
CA ARG A 205 -12.14 16.46 4.15
C ARG A 205 -12.57 15.35 3.18
N ALA A 206 -12.36 14.09 3.53
CA ALA A 206 -12.76 12.98 2.69
C ALA A 206 -14.30 12.97 2.54
N VAL A 207 -14.75 12.65 1.34
CA VAL A 207 -16.17 12.42 1.09
C VAL A 207 -16.69 11.25 1.91
N ARG A 208 -18.00 11.18 2.06
CA ARG A 208 -18.70 10.03 2.67
C ARG A 208 -19.42 9.27 1.58
N VAL A 209 -19.49 7.97 1.73
CA VAL A 209 -20.24 7.10 0.84
C VAL A 209 -21.41 6.47 1.58
N SER A 210 -22.49 6.14 0.89
CA SER A 210 -23.70 5.63 1.52
C SER A 210 -23.65 4.10 1.78
N GLU A 211 -22.80 3.39 1.05
CA GLU A 211 -22.61 1.95 1.19
C GLU A 211 -21.12 1.65 1.47
N PHE A 212 -20.82 0.72 2.38
CA PHE A 212 -19.47 0.32 2.75
C PHE A 212 -18.59 1.47 3.31
N ASP A 213 -19.20 2.43 3.97
CA ASP A 213 -18.51 3.65 4.45
C ASP A 213 -17.36 3.36 5.43
N GLU A 214 -17.49 2.36 6.29
CA GLU A 214 -16.38 1.96 7.18
C GLU A 214 -15.16 1.45 6.41
N ALA A 215 -15.37 0.63 5.38
CA ALA A 215 -14.31 0.13 4.52
C ALA A 215 -13.69 1.27 3.69
N PHE A 216 -14.51 2.21 3.23
CA PHE A 216 -14.04 3.42 2.55
C PHE A 216 -13.14 4.27 3.45
N ARG A 217 -13.60 4.59 4.65
CA ARG A 217 -12.83 5.39 5.63
C ARG A 217 -11.53 4.70 6.03
N ARG A 218 -11.56 3.39 6.24
CA ARG A 218 -10.35 2.61 6.54
C ARG A 218 -9.37 2.65 5.35
N SER A 219 -9.84 2.49 4.14
CA SER A 219 -8.99 2.59 2.94
C SER A 219 -8.35 3.96 2.79
N VAL A 220 -9.09 5.04 3.07
CA VAL A 220 -8.53 6.40 3.09
C VAL A 220 -7.39 6.51 4.11
N LEU A 221 -7.60 6.04 5.33
CA LEU A 221 -6.58 6.07 6.39
C LEU A 221 -5.35 5.22 6.04
N VAL A 222 -5.54 4.06 5.42
CA VAL A 222 -4.42 3.22 4.96
C VAL A 222 -3.58 3.97 3.93
N LEU A 223 -4.18 4.59 2.91
CA LEU A 223 -3.42 5.38 1.94
C LEU A 223 -2.67 6.53 2.60
N LEU A 224 -3.33 7.30 3.48
CA LEU A 224 -2.70 8.37 4.23
C LEU A 224 -1.53 7.86 5.10
N GLY A 225 -1.69 6.68 5.70
CA GLY A 225 -0.66 6.03 6.52
C GLY A 225 0.53 5.48 5.73
N LEU A 226 0.37 5.24 4.44
CA LEU A 226 1.43 4.75 3.54
C LEU A 226 2.18 5.90 2.84
N ILE A 227 1.73 7.14 2.97
CA ILE A 227 2.45 8.31 2.45
C ILE A 227 3.60 8.66 3.40
N TYR A 228 4.80 8.73 2.84
CA TYR A 228 5.96 9.29 3.54
C TYR A 228 5.88 10.81 3.52
N GLU A 229 5.50 11.41 4.64
CA GLU A 229 5.15 12.84 4.72
C GLU A 229 6.26 13.79 4.23
N PRO A 230 7.56 13.53 4.51
CA PRO A 230 8.62 14.43 4.07
C PRO A 230 8.77 14.57 2.55
N SER A 231 8.39 13.55 1.77
CA SER A 231 8.54 13.56 0.30
C SER A 231 7.21 13.56 -0.45
N GLY A 232 6.13 13.08 0.18
CA GLY A 232 4.86 12.81 -0.50
C GLY A 232 4.81 11.45 -1.22
N GLY A 233 5.90 10.68 -1.22
CA GLY A 233 5.94 9.35 -1.84
C GLY A 233 5.07 8.36 -1.05
N ILE A 234 4.21 7.62 -1.75
CA ILE A 234 3.41 6.56 -1.15
C ILE A 234 4.00 5.18 -1.46
N ILE A 235 4.26 4.39 -0.44
CA ILE A 235 4.78 3.02 -0.60
C ILE A 235 3.68 2.04 -1.00
N ALA A 236 4.05 0.97 -1.71
CA ALA A 236 3.10 -0.05 -2.14
C ALA A 236 2.53 -0.84 -0.96
N ALA A 237 3.36 -1.20 0.00
CA ALA A 237 2.97 -1.82 1.27
C ALA A 237 4.09 -1.63 2.31
N PRO A 238 3.78 -1.73 3.63
CA PRO A 238 4.80 -1.51 4.67
C PRO A 238 5.66 -2.75 4.96
N THR A 239 5.52 -3.82 4.18
CA THR A 239 6.14 -5.12 4.42
C THR A 239 7.03 -5.57 3.27
N THR A 240 7.91 -6.49 3.58
CA THR A 240 8.62 -7.30 2.59
C THR A 240 8.28 -8.77 2.79
N SER A 241 8.28 -9.51 1.67
CA SER A 241 8.37 -10.98 1.64
C SER A 241 7.24 -11.73 2.33
N LEU A 242 6.10 -11.10 2.55
CA LEU A 242 4.89 -11.85 2.84
C LEU A 242 4.51 -12.66 1.59
N PRO A 243 4.38 -14.00 1.70
CA PRO A 243 4.27 -14.84 0.52
C PRO A 243 2.90 -14.70 -0.15
N GLU A 244 2.89 -14.64 -1.47
CA GLU A 244 1.68 -14.81 -2.26
C GLU A 244 1.14 -16.24 -2.10
N VAL A 245 2.06 -17.21 -2.07
CA VAL A 245 1.76 -18.62 -1.84
C VAL A 245 2.57 -19.11 -0.64
N PRO A 246 1.93 -19.56 0.46
CA PRO A 246 2.65 -20.10 1.61
C PRO A 246 3.60 -21.22 1.21
N GLY A 247 4.87 -21.11 1.64
CA GLY A 247 5.95 -22.02 1.26
C GLY A 247 6.55 -21.76 -0.13
N GLY A 248 6.00 -20.81 -0.90
CA GLY A 248 6.45 -20.46 -2.23
C GLY A 248 7.53 -19.37 -2.26
N SER A 249 7.96 -19.01 -3.47
CA SER A 249 9.07 -18.07 -3.71
C SER A 249 8.63 -16.67 -4.17
N ARG A 250 7.32 -16.44 -4.32
CA ARG A 250 6.75 -15.13 -4.69
C ARG A 250 6.66 -14.23 -3.45
N ASN A 251 7.84 -13.78 -2.99
CA ASN A 251 8.03 -13.05 -1.74
C ASN A 251 8.83 -11.78 -2.04
N TRP A 252 8.14 -10.63 -2.18
CA TRP A 252 8.71 -9.40 -2.72
C TRP A 252 8.78 -8.29 -1.69
N ASP A 253 9.74 -7.36 -1.85
CA ASP A 253 9.83 -6.16 -1.02
C ASP A 253 8.99 -5.03 -1.62
N TYR A 254 7.95 -4.57 -0.91
CA TYR A 254 7.00 -3.56 -1.36
C TYR A 254 7.14 -2.21 -0.65
N ARG A 255 8.18 -2.00 0.12
CA ARG A 255 8.37 -0.80 0.93
C ARG A 255 8.89 0.42 0.15
N TYR A 256 8.69 0.44 -1.15
CA TYR A 256 9.13 1.48 -2.08
C TYR A 256 7.94 2.13 -2.79
N VAL A 257 8.23 3.24 -3.46
CA VAL A 257 7.25 4.01 -4.23
C VAL A 257 7.29 3.57 -5.69
N TRP A 258 6.32 2.78 -6.13
CA TRP A 258 6.08 2.51 -7.54
C TRP A 258 5.36 3.68 -8.19
N VAL A 259 5.80 4.08 -9.36
CA VAL A 259 5.15 5.18 -10.12
C VAL A 259 3.68 4.86 -10.38
N ARG A 260 3.39 3.67 -10.85
CA ARG A 260 2.03 3.18 -11.13
C ARG A 260 1.13 3.20 -9.90
N ASP A 261 1.58 2.58 -8.82
CA ASP A 261 0.83 2.46 -7.56
C ASP A 261 0.59 3.83 -6.94
N ALA A 262 1.61 4.69 -6.93
CA ALA A 262 1.50 6.04 -6.40
C ALA A 262 0.55 6.91 -7.23
N ALA A 263 0.61 6.82 -8.55
CA ALA A 263 -0.30 7.54 -9.44
C ALA A 263 -1.76 7.07 -9.23
N TYR A 264 -1.98 5.77 -9.12
CA TYR A 264 -3.32 5.21 -8.85
C TYR A 264 -3.85 5.62 -7.47
N SER A 265 -2.96 5.67 -6.47
CA SER A 265 -3.30 6.17 -5.13
C SER A 265 -3.62 7.67 -5.15
N ALA A 266 -2.90 8.46 -5.95
CA ALA A 266 -3.22 9.88 -6.14
C ALA A 266 -4.61 10.07 -6.76
N GLU A 267 -4.97 9.26 -7.77
CA GLU A 267 -6.34 9.25 -8.33
C GLU A 267 -7.37 8.94 -7.27
N ALA A 268 -7.14 7.94 -6.43
CA ALA A 268 -8.03 7.59 -5.32
C ALA A 268 -8.20 8.75 -4.32
N LEU A 269 -7.11 9.43 -3.98
CA LEU A 269 -7.14 10.60 -3.10
C LEU A 269 -7.93 11.77 -3.71
N VAL A 270 -7.82 11.97 -5.03
CA VAL A 270 -8.67 12.93 -5.77
C VAL A 270 -10.15 12.57 -5.63
N LYS A 271 -10.51 11.31 -5.88
CA LYS A 271 -11.88 10.82 -5.75
C LYS A 271 -12.42 10.94 -4.32
N ALA A 272 -11.57 10.78 -3.33
CA ALA A 272 -11.90 10.99 -1.93
C ALA A 272 -11.97 12.47 -1.52
N ASN A 273 -11.72 13.42 -2.42
CA ASN A 273 -11.64 14.86 -2.16
C ASN A 273 -10.46 15.29 -1.26
N LEU A 274 -9.38 14.53 -1.27
CA LEU A 274 -8.14 14.83 -0.56
C LEU A 274 -7.10 15.43 -1.52
N LEU A 275 -7.45 16.55 -2.15
CA LEU A 275 -6.70 17.15 -3.26
C LEU A 275 -5.27 17.56 -2.88
N ASN A 276 -5.06 18.07 -1.67
CA ASN A 276 -3.73 18.46 -1.22
C ASN A 276 -2.79 17.26 -1.12
N LYS A 277 -3.29 16.14 -0.61
CA LYS A 277 -2.49 14.90 -0.52
C LYS A 277 -2.26 14.26 -1.88
N ALA A 278 -3.24 14.30 -2.76
CA ALA A 278 -3.06 13.89 -4.15
C ALA A 278 -1.96 14.70 -4.83
N ARG A 279 -1.94 16.02 -4.63
CA ARG A 279 -0.90 16.91 -5.16
C ARG A 279 0.47 16.60 -4.58
N ASP A 280 0.59 16.29 -3.28
CA ASP A 280 1.86 15.89 -2.67
C ASP A 280 2.44 14.64 -3.35
N VAL A 281 1.61 13.63 -3.62
CA VAL A 281 2.01 12.41 -4.33
C VAL A 281 2.40 12.72 -5.78
N LEU A 282 1.63 13.55 -6.48
CA LEU A 282 1.95 13.99 -7.85
C LEU A 282 3.25 14.80 -7.91
N ASN A 283 3.52 15.63 -6.92
CA ASN A 283 4.79 16.36 -6.82
C ASN A 283 5.98 15.42 -6.65
N PHE A 284 5.85 14.38 -5.81
CA PHE A 284 6.87 13.35 -5.70
C PHE A 284 7.15 12.71 -7.07
N LEU A 285 6.11 12.25 -7.75
CA LEU A 285 6.24 11.61 -9.06
C LEU A 285 6.83 12.55 -10.10
N THR A 286 6.38 13.79 -10.14
CA THR A 286 6.91 14.81 -11.06
C THR A 286 8.41 15.04 -10.84
N SER A 287 8.86 15.03 -9.57
CA SER A 287 10.28 15.19 -9.24
C SER A 287 11.15 13.99 -9.63
N MET A 288 10.55 12.83 -9.90
CA MET A 288 11.26 11.63 -10.38
C MET A 288 11.48 11.61 -11.90
N ILE A 289 10.86 12.50 -12.65
CA ILE A 289 11.06 12.59 -14.10
C ILE A 289 12.48 13.10 -14.37
N ASP A 290 13.29 12.27 -15.05
CA ASP A 290 14.63 12.64 -15.47
C ASP A 290 14.57 13.54 -16.72
N LEU A 291 15.20 14.70 -16.65
CA LEU A 291 15.21 15.68 -17.74
C LEU A 291 16.04 15.21 -18.95
N SER A 292 16.98 14.31 -18.75
CA SER A 292 17.82 13.77 -19.83
C SER A 292 17.13 12.67 -20.61
N SER A 293 16.46 11.75 -19.93
CA SER A 293 15.66 10.69 -20.55
C SER A 293 14.26 11.17 -20.95
N LYS A 294 13.79 12.23 -20.31
CA LYS A 294 12.47 12.88 -20.50
C LYS A 294 11.27 12.04 -20.03
N SER A 295 11.48 11.10 -19.13
CA SER A 295 10.42 10.35 -18.45
C SER A 295 10.94 9.75 -17.14
N PHE A 296 10.23 8.74 -16.63
CA PHE A 296 10.68 7.98 -15.47
C PHE A 296 11.74 6.97 -15.90
N ASP A 297 12.95 7.05 -15.32
CA ASP A 297 14.03 6.11 -15.63
C ASP A 297 13.76 4.72 -15.04
N HIS A 298 13.00 4.67 -13.96
CA HIS A 298 12.72 3.45 -13.22
C HIS A 298 11.24 3.36 -12.85
N PRO A 299 10.68 2.15 -12.69
CA PRO A 299 9.30 1.98 -12.27
C PRO A 299 9.05 2.25 -10.79
N LEU A 300 10.10 2.27 -9.98
CA LEU A 300 10.01 2.47 -8.52
C LEU A 300 11.22 3.22 -7.97
N TYR A 301 11.02 3.83 -6.80
CA TYR A 301 12.02 4.64 -6.08
C TYR A 301 11.91 4.43 -4.59
N ALA A 302 12.99 4.67 -3.83
CA ALA A 302 12.90 4.79 -2.38
C ALA A 302 12.03 5.99 -1.96
N VAL A 303 11.59 6.02 -0.72
CA VAL A 303 10.69 7.08 -0.21
C VAL A 303 11.27 8.50 -0.28
N ASP A 304 12.58 8.64 -0.36
CA ASP A 304 13.28 9.92 -0.53
C ASP A 304 13.63 10.25 -2.00
N GLY A 305 13.16 9.43 -2.94
CA GLY A 305 13.40 9.59 -4.37
C GLY A 305 14.74 9.02 -4.87
N THR A 306 15.54 8.43 -4.00
CA THR A 306 16.77 7.74 -4.39
C THR A 306 16.49 6.33 -4.92
N ALA A 307 17.52 5.67 -5.47
CA ALA A 307 17.43 4.26 -5.82
C ALA A 307 17.22 3.41 -4.57
N PRO A 308 16.32 2.40 -4.61
CA PRO A 308 16.25 1.41 -3.55
C PRO A 308 17.54 0.58 -3.52
N PRO A 309 17.83 -0.12 -2.41
CA PRO A 309 18.95 -1.07 -2.40
C PRO A 309 18.76 -2.14 -3.48
N ALA A 310 19.87 -2.66 -4.00
CA ALA A 310 19.83 -3.83 -4.87
C ALA A 310 19.14 -4.99 -4.16
N GLU A 311 18.36 -5.78 -4.91
CA GLU A 311 17.66 -6.93 -4.33
C GLU A 311 18.67 -7.95 -3.82
N GLU A 312 18.59 -8.24 -2.53
CA GLU A 312 19.42 -9.22 -1.83
C GLU A 312 18.53 -10.22 -1.08
N LEU A 313 19.07 -11.42 -0.86
CA LEU A 313 18.41 -12.46 -0.07
C LEU A 313 18.88 -12.38 1.39
N ALA A 314 17.93 -12.21 2.32
CA ALA A 314 18.19 -12.32 3.74
C ALA A 314 18.22 -13.80 4.15
N GLU A 315 19.35 -14.48 3.89
CA GLU A 315 19.50 -15.93 4.06
C GLU A 315 19.37 -16.41 5.52
N TRP A 316 19.52 -15.50 6.49
CA TRP A 316 19.37 -15.78 7.92
C TRP A 316 17.92 -15.85 8.40
N LEU A 317 16.94 -15.43 7.56
CA LEU A 317 15.51 -15.46 7.86
C LEU A 317 14.83 -16.62 7.12
N ARG A 318 13.97 -17.33 7.82
CA ARG A 318 13.19 -18.46 7.25
C ARG A 318 12.02 -18.03 6.38
N GLY A 319 11.57 -16.78 6.53
CA GLY A 319 10.37 -16.26 5.89
C GLY A 319 9.07 -16.53 6.67
N HIS A 320 8.06 -15.74 6.37
CA HIS A 320 6.73 -15.91 6.96
C HIS A 320 6.16 -17.29 6.64
N LYS A 321 5.74 -18.04 7.67
CA LYS A 321 5.29 -19.44 7.51
C LYS A 321 6.29 -20.30 6.73
N LYS A 322 7.60 -20.08 6.96
CA LYS A 322 8.70 -20.78 6.29
C LYS A 322 8.73 -20.59 4.77
N SER A 323 8.31 -19.43 4.30
CA SER A 323 8.29 -19.07 2.88
C SER A 323 9.57 -18.34 2.49
N TYR A 324 10.54 -19.09 2.00
CA TYR A 324 11.83 -18.60 1.51
C TYR A 324 11.75 -18.34 0.00
N PRO A 325 12.51 -17.36 -0.55
CA PRO A 325 13.43 -16.46 0.12
C PRO A 325 12.76 -15.22 0.75
N VAL A 326 13.47 -14.60 1.69
CA VAL A 326 13.18 -13.23 2.15
C VAL A 326 14.06 -12.28 1.34
N ARG A 327 13.44 -11.28 0.71
CA ARG A 327 14.10 -10.29 -0.14
C ARG A 327 14.13 -8.91 0.50
N ILE A 328 15.22 -8.22 0.32
CA ILE A 328 15.41 -6.81 0.67
C ILE A 328 15.84 -6.10 -0.61
N GLY A 329 15.16 -5.00 -0.93
CA GLY A 329 15.25 -4.40 -2.25
C GLY A 329 14.35 -5.12 -3.27
N ASN A 330 14.19 -4.53 -4.46
CA ASN A 330 13.33 -5.09 -5.49
C ASN A 330 13.92 -4.91 -6.89
N ALA A 331 14.22 -6.03 -7.55
CA ALA A 331 14.84 -6.04 -8.87
C ALA A 331 13.93 -5.54 -10.00
N ALA A 332 12.65 -5.31 -9.76
CA ALA A 332 11.79 -4.62 -10.73
C ALA A 332 12.32 -3.20 -11.05
N TYR A 333 13.16 -2.63 -10.18
CA TYR A 333 13.83 -1.34 -10.41
C TYR A 333 14.54 -1.22 -11.75
N ILE A 334 15.07 -2.31 -12.29
CA ILE A 334 15.78 -2.32 -13.58
C ILE A 334 14.88 -2.62 -14.78
N GLN A 335 13.60 -2.89 -14.56
CA GLN A 335 12.66 -3.19 -15.65
C GLN A 335 12.25 -1.93 -16.41
N VAL A 336 11.96 -2.09 -17.69
CA VAL A 336 11.35 -1.04 -18.52
C VAL A 336 9.84 -1.27 -18.51
N GLN A 337 9.13 -0.44 -17.77
CA GLN A 337 7.67 -0.48 -17.64
C GLN A 337 7.06 0.77 -18.25
N MET A 338 6.42 0.63 -19.39
CA MET A 338 5.94 1.75 -20.20
C MET A 338 4.46 2.09 -19.97
N ASP A 339 3.83 1.49 -18.98
CA ASP A 339 2.48 1.84 -18.52
C ASP A 339 2.48 2.99 -17.50
N VAL A 340 3.63 3.27 -16.88
CA VAL A 340 3.75 4.24 -15.80
C VAL A 340 3.45 5.68 -16.25
N GLU A 341 3.79 6.03 -17.49
CA GLU A 341 3.50 7.33 -18.09
C GLU A 341 1.99 7.58 -18.17
N GLY A 342 1.24 6.56 -18.56
CA GLY A 342 -0.22 6.62 -18.62
C GLY A 342 -0.85 6.76 -17.23
N ALA A 343 -0.34 6.04 -16.26
CA ALA A 343 -0.81 6.12 -14.87
C ALA A 343 -0.59 7.53 -14.30
N TYR A 344 0.61 8.09 -14.47
CA TYR A 344 0.93 9.44 -14.05
C TYR A 344 0.05 10.51 -14.74
N MET A 345 -0.05 10.45 -16.05
CA MET A 345 -0.80 11.44 -16.83
C MET A 345 -2.30 11.39 -16.52
N HIS A 346 -2.84 10.19 -16.29
CA HIS A 346 -4.24 10.04 -15.89
C HIS A 346 -4.50 10.63 -14.50
N ALA A 347 -3.65 10.35 -13.52
CA ALA A 347 -3.77 10.92 -12.18
C ALA A 347 -3.68 12.44 -12.20
N LEU A 348 -2.76 13.01 -12.96
CA LEU A 348 -2.63 14.45 -13.15
C LEU A 348 -3.89 15.06 -13.78
N PHE A 349 -4.43 14.40 -14.80
CA PHE A 349 -5.66 14.82 -15.46
C PHE A 349 -6.87 14.80 -14.50
N GLU A 350 -7.04 13.75 -13.72
CA GLU A 350 -8.11 13.66 -12.71
C GLU A 350 -7.95 14.73 -11.62
N TYR A 351 -6.72 14.99 -11.17
CA TYR A 351 -6.43 16.10 -10.26
C TYR A 351 -6.85 17.46 -10.86
N PHE A 352 -6.48 17.71 -12.11
CA PHE A 352 -6.86 18.93 -12.82
C PHE A 352 -8.37 19.07 -12.98
N ARG A 353 -9.06 17.99 -13.33
CA ARG A 353 -10.53 17.99 -13.46
C ARG A 353 -11.22 18.38 -12.17
N ALA A 354 -10.73 17.87 -11.04
CA ALA A 354 -11.32 18.11 -9.72
C ALA A 354 -10.93 19.46 -9.15
N SER A 355 -9.67 19.87 -9.26
CA SER A 355 -9.14 21.08 -8.65
C SER A 355 -9.34 22.35 -9.48
N LYS A 356 -9.39 22.21 -10.82
CA LYS A 356 -9.32 23.32 -11.78
C LYS A 356 -8.06 24.18 -11.62
N ASP A 357 -6.99 23.62 -11.05
CA ASP A 357 -5.74 24.32 -10.75
C ASP A 357 -4.87 24.46 -12.00
N VAL A 358 -5.21 25.46 -12.82
CA VAL A 358 -4.46 25.78 -14.05
C VAL A 358 -3.03 26.19 -13.73
N ASN A 359 -2.83 26.93 -12.64
CA ASN A 359 -1.48 27.39 -12.26
C ASN A 359 -0.55 26.21 -11.95
N TYR A 360 -1.03 25.25 -11.19
CA TYR A 360 -0.25 24.04 -10.89
C TYR A 360 0.17 23.30 -12.16
N VAL A 361 -0.76 23.08 -13.09
CA VAL A 361 -0.45 22.37 -14.34
C VAL A 361 0.50 23.17 -15.21
N ASN A 362 0.38 24.51 -15.26
CA ASN A 362 1.34 25.36 -15.94
C ASN A 362 2.76 25.27 -15.34
N ASP A 363 2.86 25.25 -14.01
CA ASP A 363 4.16 25.15 -13.33
C ASP A 363 4.90 23.85 -13.64
N ILE A 364 4.16 22.75 -13.86
CA ILE A 364 4.71 21.43 -14.19
C ILE A 364 4.54 21.06 -15.67
N TRP A 365 4.24 22.02 -16.53
CA TRP A 365 3.98 21.74 -17.95
C TRP A 365 5.15 21.06 -18.66
N TRP A 366 6.37 21.41 -18.28
CA TRP A 366 7.58 20.74 -18.73
C TRP A 366 7.52 19.22 -18.55
N ALA A 367 6.94 18.75 -17.45
CA ALA A 367 6.77 17.32 -17.15
C ALA A 367 5.74 16.67 -18.07
N VAL A 368 4.63 17.36 -18.35
CA VAL A 368 3.61 16.89 -19.31
C VAL A 368 4.22 16.73 -20.69
N GLU A 369 4.96 17.74 -21.16
CA GLU A 369 5.65 17.66 -22.46
C GLU A 369 6.72 16.56 -22.50
N ALA A 370 7.48 16.39 -21.43
CA ALA A 370 8.51 15.36 -21.33
C ALA A 370 7.90 13.95 -21.45
N VAL A 371 6.89 13.66 -20.63
CA VAL A 371 6.21 12.35 -20.60
C VAL A 371 5.46 12.06 -21.89
N ALA A 372 4.74 13.03 -22.44
CA ALA A 372 4.06 12.89 -23.73
C ALA A 372 5.05 12.65 -24.87
N GLY A 373 6.15 13.42 -24.92
CA GLY A 373 7.21 13.26 -25.91
C GLY A 373 7.90 11.90 -25.85
N TRP A 374 8.20 11.42 -24.66
CA TRP A 374 8.73 10.08 -24.45
C TRP A 374 7.77 8.99 -24.93
N THR A 375 6.51 9.08 -24.56
CA THR A 375 5.48 8.12 -24.97
C THR A 375 5.32 8.10 -26.49
N LYS A 376 5.28 9.26 -27.14
CA LYS A 376 5.23 9.41 -28.59
C LYS A 376 6.39 8.68 -29.27
N LYS A 377 7.59 8.73 -28.69
CA LYS A 377 8.80 8.10 -29.22
C LYS A 377 8.82 6.58 -29.00
N SER A 378 8.35 6.12 -27.85
CA SER A 378 8.64 4.78 -27.33
C SER A 378 7.46 3.78 -27.41
N TRP A 379 6.24 4.21 -27.68
CA TRP A 379 5.06 3.35 -27.60
C TRP A 379 5.10 2.09 -28.50
N ARG A 380 5.94 2.09 -29.56
CA ARG A 380 6.12 0.93 -30.43
C ARG A 380 7.07 -0.13 -29.86
N TRP A 381 7.74 0.16 -28.77
CA TRP A 381 8.70 -0.76 -28.17
C TRP A 381 7.99 -1.84 -27.38
N LYS A 382 8.68 -2.96 -27.17
CA LYS A 382 8.29 -3.96 -26.18
C LYS A 382 8.67 -3.48 -24.78
N SER A 383 7.96 -3.94 -23.78
CA SER A 383 8.24 -3.64 -22.37
C SER A 383 7.78 -4.79 -21.47
N THR A 384 8.16 -4.70 -20.19
CA THR A 384 7.57 -5.52 -19.15
C THR A 384 6.14 -5.06 -18.86
N ASP A 385 5.28 -5.95 -18.40
CA ASP A 385 3.88 -5.65 -18.11
C ASP A 385 3.64 -5.05 -16.70
N ILE A 386 2.38 -4.74 -16.42
CA ILE A 386 1.92 -4.28 -15.10
C ILE A 386 2.24 -5.29 -13.98
N TRP A 387 2.33 -6.58 -14.29
CA TRP A 387 2.59 -7.64 -13.33
C TRP A 387 4.07 -7.90 -13.11
N GLU A 388 4.94 -7.16 -13.79
CA GLU A 388 6.38 -7.16 -13.59
C GLU A 388 7.02 -8.55 -13.82
N GLN A 389 6.50 -9.29 -14.80
CA GLN A 389 7.03 -10.62 -15.14
C GLN A 389 8.50 -10.53 -15.53
N ARG A 390 9.35 -11.18 -14.74
CA ARG A 390 10.80 -11.10 -14.91
C ARG A 390 11.27 -11.80 -16.19
N GLY A 391 12.05 -11.07 -16.98
CA GLY A 391 12.60 -11.57 -18.24
C GLY A 391 11.62 -11.67 -19.39
N VAL A 392 10.42 -11.10 -19.25
CA VAL A 392 9.38 -11.08 -20.28
C VAL A 392 9.16 -9.65 -20.76
N GLU A 393 9.44 -9.41 -22.04
CA GLU A 393 9.15 -8.15 -22.73
C GLU A 393 8.35 -8.44 -23.99
N GLU A 394 7.13 -7.92 -24.04
CA GLU A 394 6.21 -8.10 -25.15
C GLU A 394 5.44 -6.80 -25.46
N HIS A 395 4.65 -6.82 -26.52
CA HIS A 395 3.68 -5.76 -26.80
C HIS A 395 2.40 -6.03 -25.99
N PHE A 396 2.46 -5.78 -24.67
CA PHE A 396 1.31 -5.97 -23.79
C PHE A 396 0.18 -5.00 -24.13
N VAL A 397 -1.03 -5.51 -24.30
CA VAL A 397 -2.20 -4.70 -24.66
C VAL A 397 -2.49 -3.64 -23.60
N HIS A 398 -2.46 -4.01 -22.32
CA HIS A 398 -2.64 -3.04 -21.24
C HIS A 398 -1.61 -1.90 -21.35
N THR A 399 -0.33 -2.20 -21.55
CA THR A 399 0.72 -1.18 -21.70
C THR A 399 0.46 -0.25 -22.89
N LYS A 400 0.06 -0.80 -24.04
CA LYS A 400 -0.28 0.02 -25.23
C LYS A 400 -1.48 0.92 -24.97
N VAL A 401 -2.49 0.41 -24.26
CA VAL A 401 -3.64 1.22 -23.83
C VAL A 401 -3.20 2.33 -22.89
N MET A 402 -2.27 2.06 -21.97
CA MET A 402 -1.72 3.09 -21.07
C MET A 402 -0.89 4.13 -21.84
N ASN A 403 -0.20 3.76 -22.90
CA ASN A 403 0.44 4.74 -23.79
C ASN A 403 -0.61 5.63 -24.49
N TRP A 404 -1.73 5.05 -24.92
CA TRP A 404 -2.86 5.82 -25.42
C TRP A 404 -3.41 6.77 -24.33
N VAL A 405 -3.58 6.30 -23.10
CA VAL A 405 -4.03 7.12 -21.96
C VAL A 405 -3.10 8.31 -21.76
N ALA A 406 -1.78 8.10 -21.76
CA ALA A 406 -0.81 9.17 -21.59
C ALA A 406 -1.02 10.30 -22.59
N LEU A 407 -1.14 9.97 -23.88
CA LEU A 407 -1.29 10.95 -24.95
C LEU A 407 -2.70 11.54 -25.02
N ASP A 408 -3.74 10.75 -24.78
CA ASP A 408 -5.11 11.25 -24.71
C ASP A 408 -5.28 12.27 -23.57
N ARG A 409 -4.80 11.96 -22.38
CA ARG A 409 -4.88 12.86 -21.22
C ARG A 409 -4.01 14.10 -21.40
N ALA A 410 -2.79 13.94 -21.93
CA ALA A 410 -1.90 15.06 -22.27
C ALA A 410 -2.55 15.99 -23.31
N SER A 411 -3.20 15.45 -24.35
CA SER A 411 -3.90 16.26 -25.35
C SER A 411 -5.05 17.06 -24.75
N ARG A 412 -5.80 16.47 -23.82
CA ARG A 412 -6.91 17.15 -23.11
C ARG A 412 -6.39 18.27 -22.19
N LEU A 413 -5.26 18.05 -21.49
CA LEU A 413 -4.61 19.09 -20.69
C LEU A 413 -4.12 20.23 -21.59
N ALA A 414 -3.48 19.91 -22.72
CA ALA A 414 -3.02 20.90 -23.68
C ALA A 414 -4.18 21.75 -24.24
N GLU A 415 -5.28 21.11 -24.59
CA GLU A 415 -6.49 21.82 -25.06
C GLU A 415 -7.04 22.76 -23.98
N ALA A 416 -7.14 22.30 -22.73
CA ALA A 416 -7.63 23.10 -21.61
C ALA A 416 -6.74 24.32 -21.30
N LEU A 417 -5.44 24.23 -21.57
CA LEU A 417 -4.45 25.31 -21.38
C LEU A 417 -4.22 26.17 -22.63
N GLY A 418 -4.91 25.88 -23.74
CA GLY A 418 -4.81 26.64 -24.98
C GLY A 418 -3.64 26.26 -25.88
N PHE A 419 -2.94 25.18 -25.61
CA PHE A 419 -1.83 24.66 -26.45
C PHE A 419 -2.35 23.78 -27.59
N LYS A 420 -3.11 24.39 -28.50
CA LYS A 420 -3.85 23.68 -29.53
C LYS A 420 -2.97 22.81 -30.45
N GLY A 421 -1.80 23.29 -30.85
CA GLY A 421 -0.87 22.52 -31.69
C GLY A 421 -0.38 21.25 -31.03
N LEU A 422 -0.03 21.29 -29.74
CA LEU A 422 0.33 20.12 -28.97
C LEU A 422 -0.84 19.17 -28.77
N ALA A 423 -2.02 19.69 -28.49
CA ALA A 423 -3.24 18.90 -28.33
C ALA A 423 -3.54 18.08 -29.59
N ASP A 424 -3.46 18.70 -30.79
CA ASP A 424 -3.70 18.04 -32.06
C ASP A 424 -2.62 16.99 -32.38
N ASP A 425 -1.34 17.30 -32.15
CA ASP A 425 -0.22 16.36 -32.36
C ASP A 425 -0.35 15.12 -31.47
N TRP A 426 -0.58 15.29 -30.18
CA TRP A 426 -0.70 14.17 -29.23
C TRP A 426 -1.97 13.34 -29.47
N ARG A 427 -3.07 13.98 -29.85
CA ARG A 427 -4.30 13.29 -30.21
C ARG A 427 -4.11 12.41 -31.45
N ALA A 428 -3.38 12.90 -32.45
CA ALA A 428 -3.10 12.12 -33.65
C ALA A 428 -2.29 10.86 -33.33
N VAL A 429 -1.28 10.94 -32.48
CA VAL A 429 -0.52 9.76 -32.05
C VAL A 429 -1.37 8.82 -31.17
N ALA A 430 -2.21 9.36 -30.30
CA ALA A 430 -3.16 8.53 -29.53
C ALA A 430 -4.07 7.71 -30.46
N GLU A 431 -4.57 8.30 -31.54
CA GLU A 431 -5.37 7.56 -32.53
C GLU A 431 -4.56 6.49 -33.29
N GLU A 432 -3.29 6.73 -33.59
CA GLU A 432 -2.40 5.69 -34.12
C GLU A 432 -2.26 4.51 -33.17
N ILE A 433 -2.06 4.76 -31.87
CA ILE A 433 -1.96 3.72 -30.84
C ILE A 433 -3.27 2.95 -30.74
N ARG A 434 -4.40 3.66 -30.71
CA ARG A 434 -5.73 3.05 -30.67
C ARG A 434 -5.94 2.11 -31.86
N HIS A 435 -5.63 2.56 -33.07
CA HIS A 435 -5.73 1.77 -34.27
C HIS A 435 -4.85 0.50 -34.20
N ASP A 436 -3.60 0.66 -33.75
CA ASP A 436 -2.66 -0.46 -33.60
C ASP A 436 -3.16 -1.52 -32.59
N VAL A 437 -3.68 -1.09 -31.44
CA VAL A 437 -4.25 -1.99 -30.43
C VAL A 437 -5.48 -2.72 -30.95
N LEU A 438 -6.39 -2.02 -31.62
CA LEU A 438 -7.59 -2.64 -32.19
C LEU A 438 -7.25 -3.65 -33.28
N LYS A 439 -6.17 -3.42 -34.02
CA LYS A 439 -5.70 -4.33 -35.10
C LYS A 439 -4.93 -5.54 -34.55
N ASN A 440 -4.02 -5.34 -33.60
CA ASN A 440 -3.07 -6.36 -33.14
C ASN A 440 -3.41 -6.93 -31.75
N GLY A 441 -4.11 -6.16 -30.91
CA GLY A 441 -4.48 -6.57 -29.56
C GLY A 441 -5.83 -7.26 -29.45
N TYR A 442 -6.73 -7.04 -30.42
CA TYR A 442 -7.96 -7.79 -30.55
C TYR A 442 -7.75 -8.92 -31.56
N SER A 443 -8.08 -10.14 -31.18
CA SER A 443 -8.01 -11.30 -32.06
C SER A 443 -9.38 -11.58 -32.66
N GLU A 444 -9.58 -11.32 -33.94
CA GLU A 444 -10.83 -11.67 -34.65
C GLU A 444 -11.10 -13.17 -34.63
N LYS A 445 -10.04 -13.98 -34.69
CA LYS A 445 -10.13 -15.44 -34.65
C LYS A 445 -10.65 -15.95 -33.31
N LEU A 446 -10.16 -15.37 -32.21
CA LEU A 446 -10.52 -15.76 -30.84
C LEU A 446 -11.76 -15.02 -30.34
N GLY A 447 -12.02 -13.82 -30.87
CA GLY A 447 -13.15 -12.99 -30.50
C GLY A 447 -12.98 -12.15 -29.25
N TYR A 448 -11.75 -11.98 -28.76
CA TYR A 448 -11.46 -11.17 -27.57
C TYR A 448 -10.09 -10.47 -27.65
N PHE A 449 -9.89 -9.46 -26.80
CA PHE A 449 -8.57 -8.87 -26.58
C PHE A 449 -7.65 -9.86 -25.87
N VAL A 450 -6.37 -9.85 -26.22
CA VAL A 450 -5.35 -10.76 -25.70
C VAL A 450 -4.36 -10.04 -24.82
N GLN A 451 -3.64 -10.79 -23.99
CA GLN A 451 -2.66 -10.26 -23.04
C GLN A 451 -1.56 -9.44 -23.73
N TYR A 452 -0.96 -9.98 -24.78
CA TYR A 452 0.01 -9.30 -25.64
C TYR A 452 -0.19 -9.71 -27.09
N TYR A 453 0.32 -8.94 -28.00
CA TYR A 453 0.18 -9.21 -29.44
C TYR A 453 0.67 -10.62 -29.80
N GLY A 454 -0.17 -11.41 -30.40
CA GLY A 454 0.09 -12.80 -30.74
C GLY A 454 -0.22 -13.84 -29.66
N SER A 455 -0.57 -13.42 -28.46
CA SER A 455 -1.03 -14.33 -27.39
C SER A 455 -2.44 -14.85 -27.68
N SER A 456 -2.77 -16.00 -27.08
CA SER A 456 -4.15 -16.53 -27.03
C SER A 456 -4.78 -16.38 -25.65
N ASN A 457 -4.04 -15.89 -24.65
CA ASN A 457 -4.49 -15.76 -23.28
C ASN A 457 -5.10 -14.38 -23.02
N VAL A 458 -6.05 -14.32 -22.09
CA VAL A 458 -6.53 -13.09 -21.47
C VAL A 458 -5.72 -12.76 -20.24
N ASP A 459 -5.85 -11.51 -19.81
CA ASP A 459 -5.22 -10.94 -18.62
C ASP A 459 -6.23 -10.06 -17.90
N ALA A 460 -6.26 -10.10 -16.59
CA ALA A 460 -7.18 -9.28 -15.80
C ALA A 460 -7.00 -7.77 -16.02
N ALA A 461 -5.80 -7.31 -16.40
CA ALA A 461 -5.55 -5.91 -16.73
C ALA A 461 -6.37 -5.40 -17.92
N LEU A 462 -6.88 -6.29 -18.77
CA LEU A 462 -7.80 -5.95 -19.87
C LEU A 462 -9.15 -5.42 -19.37
N LEU A 463 -9.52 -5.68 -18.10
CA LEU A 463 -10.70 -5.06 -17.47
C LEU A 463 -10.59 -3.53 -17.41
N THR A 464 -9.40 -2.98 -17.44
CA THR A 464 -9.18 -1.53 -17.37
C THR A 464 -9.47 -0.79 -18.67
N LEU A 465 -9.58 -1.47 -19.80
CA LEU A 465 -9.80 -0.84 -21.10
C LEU A 465 -11.00 0.13 -21.12
N PRO A 466 -12.20 -0.28 -20.67
CA PRO A 466 -13.32 0.66 -20.58
C PRO A 466 -13.22 1.63 -19.41
N LEU A 467 -12.44 1.32 -18.37
CA LEU A 467 -12.28 2.19 -17.21
C LEU A 467 -11.49 3.47 -17.55
N TYR A 468 -10.58 3.37 -18.51
CA TYR A 468 -9.86 4.53 -19.06
C TYR A 468 -10.55 5.14 -20.29
N GLY A 469 -11.69 4.59 -20.74
CA GLY A 469 -12.43 5.08 -21.90
C GLY A 469 -11.80 4.73 -23.24
N PHE A 470 -10.90 3.75 -23.27
CA PHE A 470 -10.31 3.26 -24.53
C PHE A 470 -11.35 2.61 -25.43
N ILE A 471 -12.28 1.88 -24.85
CA ILE A 471 -13.40 1.24 -25.51
C ILE A 471 -14.66 1.35 -24.63
N ASP A 472 -15.84 1.39 -25.24
CA ASP A 472 -17.09 1.34 -24.48
C ASP A 472 -17.26 -0.05 -23.83
N ALA A 473 -17.71 -0.07 -22.57
CA ALA A 473 -17.93 -1.32 -21.84
C ALA A 473 -19.00 -2.22 -22.52
N ARG A 474 -19.89 -1.65 -23.32
CA ARG A 474 -20.93 -2.36 -24.07
C ARG A 474 -20.48 -2.82 -25.46
N ASP A 475 -19.29 -2.43 -25.89
CA ASP A 475 -18.73 -2.93 -27.15
C ASP A 475 -18.61 -4.46 -27.10
N VAL A 476 -19.08 -5.15 -28.15
CA VAL A 476 -19.11 -6.62 -28.19
C VAL A 476 -17.72 -7.23 -28.02
N ARG A 477 -16.68 -6.57 -28.51
CA ARG A 477 -15.28 -7.02 -28.36
C ARG A 477 -14.86 -7.04 -26.91
N PHE A 478 -15.25 -6.01 -26.13
CA PHE A 478 -14.97 -5.97 -24.70
C PHE A 478 -15.88 -6.94 -23.92
N LEU A 479 -17.16 -7.04 -24.22
CA LEU A 479 -18.06 -7.99 -23.57
C LEU A 479 -17.58 -9.44 -23.72
N ASN A 480 -17.07 -9.80 -24.90
CA ASN A 480 -16.47 -11.11 -25.13
C ASN A 480 -15.17 -11.29 -24.33
N THR A 481 -14.37 -10.24 -24.20
CA THR A 481 -13.16 -10.24 -23.38
C THR A 481 -13.51 -10.42 -21.90
N LEU A 482 -14.50 -9.69 -21.39
CA LEU A 482 -15.00 -9.83 -20.01
C LEU A 482 -15.46 -11.27 -19.74
N ARG A 483 -16.25 -11.85 -20.64
CA ARG A 483 -16.69 -13.24 -20.50
C ARG A 483 -15.51 -14.21 -20.44
N LYS A 484 -14.52 -14.03 -21.31
CA LYS A 484 -13.32 -14.88 -21.34
C LYS A 484 -12.47 -14.72 -20.06
N ILE A 485 -12.35 -13.51 -19.53
CA ILE A 485 -11.68 -13.26 -18.25
C ILE A 485 -12.42 -13.97 -17.10
N GLU A 486 -13.74 -13.88 -17.05
CA GLU A 486 -14.54 -14.55 -16.02
C GLU A 486 -14.42 -16.07 -16.13
N GLU A 487 -14.44 -16.64 -17.35
CA GLU A 487 -14.26 -18.07 -17.58
C GLU A 487 -12.89 -18.59 -17.17
N ASP A 488 -11.82 -17.87 -17.53
CA ASP A 488 -10.45 -18.35 -17.37
C ASP A 488 -9.82 -17.99 -16.02
N LEU A 489 -10.17 -16.84 -15.43
CA LEU A 489 -9.48 -16.28 -14.26
C LEU A 489 -10.32 -16.26 -12.99
N SER A 490 -11.63 -16.45 -13.04
CA SER A 490 -12.48 -16.50 -11.85
C SER A 490 -12.21 -17.77 -11.05
N VAL A 491 -11.90 -17.60 -9.75
CA VAL A 491 -11.73 -18.73 -8.80
C VAL A 491 -12.91 -18.87 -7.84
N SER A 492 -13.65 -17.79 -7.64
CA SER A 492 -14.95 -17.74 -6.99
C SER A 492 -15.65 -16.43 -7.37
N GLU A 493 -16.91 -16.25 -6.96
CA GLU A 493 -17.63 -15.01 -7.27
C GLU A 493 -16.85 -13.77 -6.80
N GLY A 494 -16.52 -12.89 -7.75
CA GLY A 494 -15.84 -11.63 -7.48
C GLY A 494 -14.33 -11.72 -7.21
N LEU A 495 -13.75 -12.90 -7.21
CA LEU A 495 -12.33 -13.11 -6.97
C LEU A 495 -11.65 -13.74 -8.20
N LEU A 496 -10.73 -13.01 -8.81
CA LEU A 496 -10.07 -13.39 -10.05
C LEU A 496 -8.54 -13.39 -9.92
N LEU A 497 -7.91 -14.30 -10.65
CA LEU A 497 -6.46 -14.30 -10.86
C LEU A 497 -6.05 -13.13 -11.76
N ARG A 498 -4.78 -12.70 -11.66
CA ARG A 498 -4.18 -11.73 -12.59
C ARG A 498 -4.10 -12.28 -14.02
N TYR A 499 -3.59 -13.50 -14.12
CA TYR A 499 -3.33 -14.29 -15.33
C TYR A 499 -3.25 -15.77 -14.92
N LYS A 500 -3.12 -16.68 -15.89
CA LYS A 500 -2.98 -18.11 -15.58
C LYS A 500 -1.58 -18.48 -15.15
N ASN A 501 -0.58 -18.18 -15.96
CA ASN A 501 0.79 -18.64 -15.77
C ASN A 501 1.81 -17.55 -16.07
N ASP A 502 2.93 -17.59 -15.35
CA ASP A 502 4.15 -16.83 -15.65
C ASP A 502 5.39 -17.74 -15.52
N PHE A 503 6.58 -17.15 -15.46
CA PHE A 503 7.85 -17.87 -15.32
C PHE A 503 8.00 -18.67 -14.01
N LEU A 504 7.22 -18.38 -13.00
CA LEU A 504 7.17 -19.10 -11.71
C LEU A 504 6.04 -20.14 -11.66
N GLY A 505 5.29 -20.32 -12.75
CA GLY A 505 4.19 -21.24 -12.83
C GLY A 505 2.81 -20.60 -12.70
N GLU A 506 1.83 -21.35 -12.21
CA GLU A 506 0.46 -20.87 -12.09
C GLU A 506 0.30 -19.79 -11.01
N ALA A 507 -0.52 -18.77 -11.31
CA ALA A 507 -1.01 -17.86 -10.30
C ALA A 507 -2.00 -18.60 -9.39
N ALA A 508 -1.69 -18.71 -8.10
CA ALA A 508 -2.45 -19.58 -7.20
C ALA A 508 -3.62 -18.87 -6.52
N TYR A 509 -3.51 -17.55 -6.29
CA TYR A 509 -4.48 -16.79 -5.49
C TYR A 509 -4.99 -15.56 -6.24
N PRO A 510 -6.28 -15.22 -6.06
CA PRO A 510 -6.87 -14.04 -6.67
C PRO A 510 -6.20 -12.75 -6.15
N PHE A 511 -6.08 -11.79 -7.05
CA PHE A 511 -5.50 -10.47 -6.79
C PHE A 511 -6.61 -9.49 -6.42
N THR A 512 -6.53 -8.90 -5.24
CA THR A 512 -7.63 -8.12 -4.67
C THR A 512 -7.97 -6.86 -5.47
N LEU A 513 -6.97 -6.21 -6.06
CA LEU A 513 -7.20 -5.07 -6.95
C LEU A 513 -8.11 -5.43 -8.14
N VAL A 514 -7.97 -6.63 -8.70
CA VAL A 514 -8.77 -7.08 -9.86
C VAL A 514 -10.26 -7.09 -9.52
N SER A 515 -10.63 -7.43 -8.29
CA SER A 515 -12.03 -7.36 -7.83
C SER A 515 -12.58 -5.94 -7.94
N THR A 516 -11.79 -4.94 -7.62
CA THR A 516 -12.21 -3.53 -7.77
C THR A 516 -12.40 -3.14 -9.24
N TRP A 517 -11.56 -3.60 -10.14
CA TRP A 517 -11.73 -3.38 -11.57
C TRP A 517 -12.99 -4.06 -12.11
N LEU A 518 -13.23 -5.29 -11.70
CA LEU A 518 -14.44 -6.02 -12.10
C LEU A 518 -15.71 -5.29 -11.64
N ALA A 519 -15.76 -4.86 -10.39
CA ALA A 519 -16.88 -4.09 -9.86
C ALA A 519 -17.10 -2.80 -10.67
N ARG A 520 -16.03 -2.07 -11.01
CA ARG A 520 -16.10 -0.85 -11.82
C ARG A 520 -16.61 -1.12 -13.24
N VAL A 521 -16.21 -2.24 -13.85
CA VAL A 521 -16.75 -2.66 -15.16
C VAL A 521 -18.26 -2.88 -15.07
N TYR A 522 -18.75 -3.56 -14.04
CA TYR A 522 -20.19 -3.70 -13.85
C TYR A 522 -20.90 -2.37 -13.63
N LEU A 523 -20.27 -1.41 -12.95
CA LEU A 523 -20.80 -0.05 -12.84
C LEU A 523 -20.91 0.63 -14.22
N ARG A 524 -19.92 0.47 -15.10
CA ARG A 524 -19.98 0.96 -16.49
C ARG A 524 -21.11 0.31 -17.30
N LEU A 525 -21.46 -0.94 -16.99
CA LEU A 525 -22.56 -1.67 -17.60
C LEU A 525 -23.91 -1.38 -16.93
N ASN A 526 -23.94 -0.53 -15.92
CA ASN A 526 -25.12 -0.22 -15.08
C ASN A 526 -25.71 -1.45 -14.37
N ASP A 527 -24.88 -2.46 -14.09
CA ASP A 527 -25.23 -3.65 -13.32
C ASP A 527 -24.82 -3.47 -11.84
N LEU A 528 -25.62 -2.68 -11.12
CA LEU A 528 -25.36 -2.33 -9.71
C LEU A 528 -25.36 -3.55 -8.79
N ASP A 529 -26.18 -4.54 -9.09
CA ASP A 529 -26.29 -5.72 -8.25
C ASP A 529 -25.03 -6.60 -8.32
N LYS A 530 -24.51 -6.80 -9.53
CA LYS A 530 -23.22 -7.50 -9.70
C LYS A 530 -22.08 -6.69 -9.07
N ALA A 531 -22.03 -5.39 -9.29
CA ALA A 531 -21.01 -4.54 -8.68
C ALA A 531 -21.02 -4.65 -7.15
N ARG A 532 -22.19 -4.58 -6.51
CA ARG A 532 -22.35 -4.72 -5.06
C ARG A 532 -21.92 -6.10 -4.56
N ARG A 533 -22.23 -7.17 -5.29
CA ARG A 533 -21.78 -8.52 -4.89
C ARG A 533 -20.27 -8.64 -4.88
N VAL A 534 -19.60 -8.12 -5.90
CA VAL A 534 -18.14 -8.14 -5.99
C VAL A 534 -17.52 -7.30 -4.86
N ILE A 535 -18.03 -6.10 -4.62
CA ILE A 535 -17.57 -5.22 -3.53
C ILE A 535 -17.76 -5.91 -2.17
N ARG A 536 -18.94 -6.47 -1.94
CA ARG A 536 -19.23 -7.20 -0.70
C ARG A 536 -18.26 -8.36 -0.49
N ARG A 537 -17.99 -9.14 -1.53
CA ARG A 537 -17.05 -10.26 -1.46
C ARG A 537 -15.65 -9.78 -1.08
N LEU A 538 -15.16 -8.70 -1.68
CA LEU A 538 -13.87 -8.11 -1.36
C LEU A 538 -13.82 -7.63 0.11
N VAL A 539 -14.85 -6.93 0.58
CA VAL A 539 -14.92 -6.44 1.96
C VAL A 539 -15.02 -7.59 2.96
N GLU A 540 -15.78 -8.63 2.66
CA GLU A 540 -15.85 -9.85 3.50
C GLU A 540 -14.52 -10.58 3.59
N CYS A 541 -13.71 -10.53 2.53
CA CYS A 541 -12.35 -11.09 2.51
C CYS A 541 -11.26 -10.11 2.98
N SER A 542 -11.61 -8.91 3.43
CA SER A 542 -10.70 -8.08 4.21
C SER A 542 -10.55 -8.61 5.64
N THR A 543 -9.59 -8.08 6.40
CA THR A 543 -9.44 -8.46 7.81
C THR A 543 -10.56 -7.88 8.69
N ASP A 544 -10.61 -8.30 9.95
CA ASP A 544 -11.53 -7.74 10.96
C ASP A 544 -11.39 -6.22 11.14
N ALA A 545 -10.22 -5.67 10.81
CA ALA A 545 -9.95 -4.23 10.80
C ALA A 545 -10.14 -3.57 9.42
N LEU A 546 -10.75 -4.27 8.46
CA LEU A 546 -10.98 -3.80 7.08
C LEU A 546 -9.69 -3.46 6.31
N LEU A 547 -8.61 -4.17 6.60
CA LEU A 547 -7.35 -4.07 5.88
C LEU A 547 -7.31 -5.13 4.77
N ILE A 548 -6.73 -4.75 3.62
CA ILE A 548 -6.72 -5.59 2.43
C ILE A 548 -5.28 -5.93 2.04
N ALA A 549 -5.01 -7.22 1.89
CA ALA A 549 -3.75 -7.73 1.36
C ALA A 549 -3.76 -7.76 -0.17
N GLU A 550 -2.61 -7.99 -0.76
CA GLU A 550 -2.43 -8.14 -2.22
C GLU A 550 -3.30 -9.26 -2.79
N HIS A 551 -3.30 -10.42 -2.13
CA HIS A 551 -4.08 -11.59 -2.48
C HIS A 551 -4.89 -12.09 -1.29
N VAL A 552 -5.82 -12.99 -1.56
CA VAL A 552 -6.58 -13.71 -0.54
C VAL A 552 -6.75 -15.18 -0.94
N ASP A 553 -6.83 -16.05 0.05
CA ASP A 553 -7.29 -17.42 -0.16
C ASP A 553 -8.80 -17.39 -0.43
N PRO A 554 -9.28 -17.86 -1.60
CA PRO A 554 -10.70 -17.74 -1.93
C PRO A 554 -11.63 -18.61 -1.06
N ALA A 555 -11.10 -19.67 -0.45
CA ALA A 555 -11.87 -20.56 0.42
C ALA A 555 -11.99 -20.02 1.85
N THR A 556 -10.94 -19.37 2.35
CA THR A 556 -10.83 -18.98 3.76
C THR A 556 -10.79 -17.48 3.99
N CYS A 557 -10.63 -16.67 2.93
CA CYS A 557 -10.34 -15.23 3.01
C CYS A 557 -9.07 -14.89 3.81
N GLU A 558 -8.16 -15.85 3.98
CA GLU A 558 -6.87 -15.56 4.63
C GLU A 558 -6.03 -14.64 3.75
N PRO A 559 -5.47 -13.54 4.29
CA PRO A 559 -4.60 -12.65 3.54
C PRO A 559 -3.36 -13.37 2.99
N ARG A 560 -2.97 -13.01 1.77
CA ARG A 560 -1.76 -13.48 1.09
C ARG A 560 -1.02 -12.29 0.51
N GLY A 561 0.31 -12.38 0.45
CA GLY A 561 1.14 -11.30 -0.06
C GLY A 561 1.33 -10.15 0.92
N ASN A 562 1.98 -9.09 0.47
CA ASN A 562 2.28 -7.92 1.31
C ASN A 562 1.02 -7.18 1.75
N PHE A 563 1.09 -6.57 2.96
CA PHE A 563 -0.09 -6.18 3.72
C PHE A 563 0.16 -4.98 4.65
N PRO A 564 -0.79 -4.04 4.80
CA PRO A 564 -1.86 -3.79 3.84
C PRO A 564 -1.30 -3.18 2.56
N GLN A 565 -1.93 -3.45 1.41
CA GLN A 565 -1.42 -2.95 0.14
C GLN A 565 -2.19 -1.71 -0.33
N ALA A 566 -1.46 -0.69 -0.82
CA ALA A 566 -2.04 0.55 -1.33
C ALA A 566 -3.01 0.32 -2.51
N PHE A 567 -2.64 -0.53 -3.45
CA PHE A 567 -3.39 -0.77 -4.68
C PHE A 567 -4.87 -1.15 -4.47
N PRO A 568 -5.19 -2.20 -3.70
CA PRO A 568 -6.60 -2.59 -3.52
C PRO A 568 -7.37 -1.56 -2.69
N HIS A 569 -6.73 -0.88 -1.75
CA HIS A 569 -7.35 0.20 -0.99
C HIS A 569 -7.69 1.40 -1.88
N ALA A 570 -6.77 1.80 -2.77
CA ALA A 570 -7.03 2.82 -3.78
C ALA A 570 -8.15 2.39 -4.73
N GLY A 571 -8.11 1.15 -5.21
CA GLY A 571 -9.16 0.58 -6.05
C GLY A 571 -10.54 0.59 -5.39
N LEU A 572 -10.61 0.27 -4.10
CA LEU A 572 -11.87 0.29 -3.36
C LEU A 572 -12.42 1.72 -3.19
N ILE A 573 -11.56 2.69 -2.90
CA ILE A 573 -11.96 4.11 -2.83
C ILE A 573 -12.58 4.57 -4.15
N ILE A 574 -11.90 4.32 -5.27
CA ILE A 574 -12.39 4.70 -6.60
C ILE A 574 -13.71 4.00 -6.90
N THR A 575 -13.81 2.70 -6.62
CA THR A 575 -15.01 1.90 -6.86
C THR A 575 -16.22 2.43 -6.08
N LEU A 576 -16.04 2.75 -4.80
CA LEU A 576 -17.13 3.21 -3.94
C LEU A 576 -17.57 4.63 -4.30
N THR A 577 -16.68 5.51 -4.73
CA THR A 577 -17.06 6.83 -5.24
C THR A 577 -17.80 6.72 -6.57
N GLU A 578 -17.38 5.85 -7.47
CA GLU A 578 -18.12 5.59 -8.71
C GLU A 578 -19.49 4.96 -8.46
N LEU A 579 -19.64 4.09 -7.47
CA LEU A 579 -20.93 3.54 -7.06
C LEU A 579 -21.90 4.66 -6.64
N GLU A 580 -21.43 5.63 -5.83
CA GLU A 580 -22.23 6.79 -5.44
C GLU A 580 -22.64 7.64 -6.64
N GLU A 581 -21.76 7.87 -7.62
CA GLU A 581 -22.03 8.61 -8.83
C GLU A 581 -23.13 7.94 -9.66
N VAL A 582 -23.02 6.64 -9.92
CA VAL A 582 -24.01 5.86 -10.69
C VAL A 582 -25.37 5.82 -9.99
N LYS A 583 -25.41 5.70 -8.67
CA LYS A 583 -26.64 5.77 -7.88
C LYS A 583 -27.35 7.11 -8.02
N LYS A 584 -26.61 8.21 -7.95
CA LYS A 584 -27.16 9.55 -8.13
C LYS A 584 -27.73 9.77 -9.54
N GLU A 585 -27.02 9.31 -10.56
CA GLU A 585 -27.49 9.38 -11.94
C GLU A 585 -28.76 8.54 -12.17
N SER A 586 -28.84 7.35 -11.58
CA SER A 586 -30.02 6.48 -11.67
C SER A 586 -31.23 7.09 -10.98
N ALA A 587 -31.02 7.72 -9.81
CA ALA A 587 -32.10 8.41 -9.07
C ALA A 587 -32.63 9.66 -9.81
N LEU A 588 -31.79 10.32 -10.61
CA LEU A 588 -32.22 11.49 -11.43
C LEU A 588 -33.01 11.07 -12.67
N ARG A 589 -32.91 9.81 -13.11
CA ARG A 589 -33.64 9.28 -14.29
C ARG A 589 -34.97 8.62 -13.93
N SER A 590 -35.15 8.24 -12.66
CA SER A 590 -36.41 7.68 -12.12
C SER A 590 -37.34 8.78 -11.64
#